data_40726193464a04a37487bec22709e7c7
#
_entry.id   40726193464a04a37487bec22709e7c7
#
_cell.length_a   1.000
_cell.length_b   1.000
_cell.length_c   1.000
_cell.angle_alpha   90.00
_cell.angle_beta   90.00
_cell.angle_gamma   90.00
#
_symmetry.space_group_name_H-M   'P 1'
#
loop_
_entity.id
_entity.type
_entity.pdbx_description
1 polymer ?
#
loop_
_entity_poly.entity_id
_entity_poly.type
_entity_poly.pdbx_seq_one_letter_code
_entity_poly.pdbx_strand_id
1 'polypeptide(L)'
;MKQLLTAIGVGYVLFASAVLHADERPDHYKGKPAETLEQAVANFSEYNRKLQTLLAAELTPLAMVEIHELTYSIEVALEKIHSETAKLKDTLEEVHVASEHMDTATAKARGDAYIKAAQTLVK
;
A
#
# COMPACT_ATOMS: atom_id res chain seq x y z
N MET A 1 -68.51 11.13 30.73
CA MET A 1 -67.59 11.58 29.68
C MET A 1 -66.26 10.90 29.93
N LYS A 2 -65.95 9.86 29.13
CA LYS A 2 -64.74 9.07 29.27
C LYS A 2 -63.75 9.59 28.22
N GLN A 3 -62.60 10.13 28.64
CA GLN A 3 -61.51 10.51 27.76
C GLN A 3 -60.61 9.32 27.50
N LEU A 4 -60.46 8.98 26.21
CA LEU A 4 -59.56 7.97 25.71
C LEU A 4 -58.17 8.63 25.51
N LEU A 5 -57.17 8.18 26.27
CA LEU A 5 -55.78 8.55 26.06
C LEU A 5 -55.12 7.58 25.06
N THR A 6 -54.82 8.08 23.87
CA THR A 6 -54.11 7.32 22.83
C THR A 6 -52.59 7.47 23.08
N ALA A 7 -51.95 6.42 23.50
CA ALA A 7 -50.49 6.37 23.62
C ALA A 7 -49.86 6.10 22.23
N ILE A 8 -49.11 7.08 21.70
CA ILE A 8 -48.30 6.93 20.49
C ILE A 8 -46.95 6.33 20.93
N GLY A 9 -46.78 5.06 20.61
CA GLY A 9 -45.47 4.38 20.76
C GLY A 9 -44.51 4.81 19.64
N VAL A 10 -43.49 5.55 20.01
CA VAL A 10 -42.35 5.83 19.10
C VAL A 10 -41.43 4.64 19.06
N GLY A 11 -41.49 3.85 18.00
CA GLY A 11 -40.56 2.76 17.76
C GLY A 11 -39.19 3.29 17.36
N TYR A 12 -38.20 3.14 18.24
CA TYR A 12 -36.80 3.35 17.90
C TYR A 12 -36.31 2.18 17.08
N VAL A 13 -36.11 2.40 15.77
CA VAL A 13 -35.40 1.46 14.89
C VAL A 13 -33.91 1.67 15.10
N LEU A 14 -33.29 0.78 15.87
CA LEU A 14 -31.83 0.70 15.98
C LEU A 14 -31.28 0.17 14.65
N PHE A 15 -30.75 1.04 13.81
CA PHE A 15 -29.88 0.67 12.73
C PHE A 15 -28.56 0.16 13.32
N ALA A 16 -28.44 -1.15 13.47
CA ALA A 16 -27.15 -1.78 13.72
C ALA A 16 -26.31 -1.59 12.45
N SER A 17 -25.41 -0.59 12.47
CA SER A 17 -24.35 -0.46 11.47
C SER A 17 -23.48 -1.70 11.57
N ALA A 18 -23.63 -2.63 10.64
CA ALA A 18 -22.69 -3.71 10.44
C ALA A 18 -21.35 -3.05 10.04
N VAL A 19 -20.45 -2.92 11.01
CA VAL A 19 -19.04 -2.64 10.73
C VAL A 19 -18.55 -3.87 9.99
N LEU A 20 -18.46 -3.77 8.66
CA LEU A 20 -17.75 -4.73 7.83
C LEU A 20 -16.31 -4.72 8.35
N HIS A 21 -15.96 -5.74 9.13
CA HIS A 21 -14.57 -6.06 9.43
C HIS A 21 -13.96 -6.49 8.10
N ALA A 22 -13.39 -5.51 7.38
CA ALA A 22 -12.45 -5.81 6.33
C ALA A 22 -11.26 -6.44 7.02
N ASP A 23 -10.95 -7.67 6.59
CA ASP A 23 -9.67 -8.29 6.66
C ASP A 23 -9.33 -9.21 7.85
N GLU A 24 -10.12 -10.27 8.03
CA GLU A 24 -9.54 -11.53 8.49
C GLU A 24 -9.16 -12.36 7.25
N ARG A 25 -8.11 -11.95 6.55
CA ARG A 25 -7.49 -12.83 5.54
C ARG A 25 -6.93 -14.04 6.25
N PRO A 26 -7.21 -15.26 5.76
CA PRO A 26 -6.61 -16.45 6.35
C PRO A 26 -5.08 -16.30 6.36
N ASP A 27 -4.45 -16.57 7.47
CA ASP A 27 -3.02 -16.39 7.77
C ASP A 27 -2.12 -17.38 6.98
N HIS A 28 -2.52 -17.76 5.76
CA HIS A 28 -1.95 -18.88 5.02
C HIS A 28 -0.81 -18.52 4.08
N TYR A 29 -0.69 -17.24 3.68
CA TYR A 29 0.40 -16.82 2.81
C TYR A 29 0.80 -15.37 3.13
N LYS A 30 2.07 -15.15 3.50
CA LYS A 30 2.56 -13.83 3.93
C LYS A 30 3.19 -12.99 2.81
N GLY A 31 3.28 -13.51 1.60
CA GLY A 31 4.01 -12.90 0.52
C GLY A 31 5.54 -12.93 0.73
N LYS A 32 6.30 -12.54 -0.29
CA LYS A 32 7.76 -12.45 -0.23
C LYS A 32 8.17 -11.19 0.52
N PRO A 33 8.99 -11.28 1.59
CA PRO A 33 9.44 -10.10 2.34
C PRO A 33 10.28 -9.15 1.46
N ALA A 34 10.19 -7.85 1.77
CA ALA A 34 11.02 -6.81 1.17
C ALA A 34 11.48 -5.84 2.26
N GLU A 35 12.71 -6.00 2.74
CA GLU A 35 13.27 -5.19 3.82
C GLU A 35 13.86 -3.87 3.32
N THR A 36 14.37 -3.85 2.09
CA THR A 36 14.95 -2.66 1.44
C THR A 36 14.18 -2.25 0.19
N LEU A 37 14.39 -1.01 -0.26
CA LEU A 37 13.79 -0.51 -1.51
C LEU A 37 14.26 -1.35 -2.72
N GLU A 38 15.53 -1.73 -2.76
CA GLU A 38 16.10 -2.56 -3.83
C GLU A 38 15.40 -3.93 -3.89
N GLN A 39 15.18 -4.57 -2.74
CA GLN A 39 14.46 -5.84 -2.66
C GLN A 39 13.00 -5.68 -3.11
N ALA A 40 12.35 -4.59 -2.69
CA ALA A 40 10.98 -4.30 -3.08
C ALA A 40 10.84 -4.11 -4.58
N VAL A 41 11.70 -3.31 -5.20
CA VAL A 41 11.71 -3.08 -6.66
C VAL A 41 12.00 -4.37 -7.43
N ALA A 42 12.95 -5.18 -6.95
CA ALA A 42 13.26 -6.48 -7.56
C ALA A 42 12.07 -7.45 -7.48
N ASN A 43 11.47 -7.60 -6.28
CA ASN A 43 10.29 -8.42 -6.08
C ASN A 43 9.13 -7.93 -6.94
N PHE A 44 8.85 -6.62 -6.94
CA PHE A 44 7.80 -6.01 -7.76
C PHE A 44 7.96 -6.34 -9.25
N SER A 45 9.16 -6.18 -9.79
CA SER A 45 9.48 -6.56 -11.18
C SER A 45 9.29 -8.05 -11.45
N GLU A 46 9.78 -8.92 -10.56
CA GLU A 46 9.71 -10.38 -10.72
C GLU A 46 8.25 -10.86 -10.72
N TYR A 47 7.49 -10.44 -9.70
CA TYR A 47 6.13 -10.94 -9.51
C TYR A 47 5.13 -10.35 -10.52
N ASN A 48 5.34 -9.12 -11.00
CA ASN A 48 4.56 -8.59 -12.13
C ASN A 48 4.80 -9.36 -13.42
N ARG A 49 6.04 -9.82 -13.71
CA ARG A 49 6.30 -10.69 -14.88
C ARG A 49 5.59 -12.05 -14.75
N LYS A 50 5.58 -12.64 -13.54
CA LYS A 50 4.82 -13.88 -13.28
C LYS A 50 3.32 -13.66 -13.49
N LEU A 51 2.78 -12.57 -12.95
CA LEU A 51 1.38 -12.20 -13.13
C LEU A 51 1.04 -12.04 -14.61
N GLN A 52 1.86 -11.33 -15.37
CA GLN A 52 1.69 -11.15 -16.81
C GLN A 52 1.65 -12.49 -17.54
N THR A 53 2.53 -13.43 -17.19
CA THR A 53 2.56 -14.77 -17.79
C THR A 53 1.27 -15.55 -17.50
N LEU A 54 0.80 -15.53 -16.24
CA LEU A 54 -0.44 -16.21 -15.85
C LEU A 54 -1.66 -15.60 -16.57
N LEU A 55 -1.73 -14.27 -16.64
CA LEU A 55 -2.84 -13.56 -17.31
C LEU A 55 -2.86 -13.77 -18.83
N ALA A 56 -1.73 -14.11 -19.46
CA ALA A 56 -1.64 -14.42 -20.88
C ALA A 56 -2.03 -15.87 -21.21
N ALA A 57 -2.14 -16.74 -20.21
CA ALA A 57 -2.54 -18.14 -20.36
C ALA A 57 -4.02 -18.34 -20.03
N GLU A 58 -4.51 -19.59 -20.12
CA GLU A 58 -5.85 -19.93 -19.68
C GLU A 58 -5.96 -19.81 -18.14
N LEU A 59 -6.97 -19.08 -17.67
CA LEU A 59 -7.22 -18.89 -16.24
C LEU A 59 -7.94 -20.09 -15.64
N THR A 60 -7.21 -21.19 -15.50
CA THR A 60 -7.70 -22.38 -14.79
C THR A 60 -7.87 -22.12 -13.30
N PRO A 61 -8.62 -22.97 -12.55
CA PRO A 61 -8.71 -22.85 -11.09
C PRO A 61 -7.33 -22.82 -10.40
N LEU A 62 -6.35 -23.58 -10.90
CA LEU A 62 -4.98 -23.58 -10.38
C LEU A 62 -4.28 -22.24 -10.65
N ALA A 63 -4.40 -21.71 -11.86
CA ALA A 63 -3.85 -20.39 -12.19
C ALA A 63 -4.45 -19.27 -11.30
N MET A 64 -5.73 -19.36 -10.96
CA MET A 64 -6.36 -18.40 -10.04
C MET A 64 -5.80 -18.49 -8.63
N VAL A 65 -5.46 -19.68 -8.13
CA VAL A 65 -4.77 -19.84 -6.84
C VAL A 65 -3.36 -19.23 -6.90
N GLU A 66 -2.60 -19.48 -7.95
CA GLU A 66 -1.27 -18.88 -8.13
C GLU A 66 -1.34 -17.36 -8.21
N ILE A 67 -2.30 -16.78 -8.92
CA ILE A 67 -2.53 -15.34 -8.97
C ILE A 67 -2.82 -14.80 -7.56
N HIS A 68 -3.68 -15.47 -6.81
CA HIS A 68 -4.02 -15.07 -5.45
C HIS A 68 -2.79 -15.03 -4.54
N GLU A 69 -1.95 -16.06 -4.52
CA GLU A 69 -0.72 -16.10 -3.71
C GLU A 69 0.30 -15.06 -4.18
N LEU A 70 0.44 -14.87 -5.48
CA LEU A 70 1.38 -13.94 -6.09
C LEU A 70 1.05 -12.49 -5.75
N THR A 71 -0.24 -12.13 -5.66
CA THR A 71 -0.66 -10.76 -5.31
C THR A 71 -0.19 -10.34 -3.92
N TYR A 72 -0.09 -11.23 -2.93
CA TYR A 72 0.48 -10.89 -1.62
C TYR A 72 1.93 -10.40 -1.71
N SER A 73 2.74 -11.05 -2.57
CA SER A 73 4.13 -10.63 -2.77
C SER A 73 4.24 -9.27 -3.48
N ILE A 74 3.31 -8.99 -4.41
CA ILE A 74 3.21 -7.69 -5.06
C ILE A 74 2.78 -6.61 -4.06
N GLU A 75 1.80 -6.90 -3.20
CA GLU A 75 1.32 -5.98 -2.15
C GLU A 75 2.43 -5.61 -1.19
N VAL A 76 3.19 -6.59 -0.66
CA VAL A 76 4.34 -6.35 0.23
C VAL A 76 5.39 -5.45 -0.44
N ALA A 77 5.69 -5.71 -1.71
CA ALA A 77 6.63 -4.89 -2.47
C ALA A 77 6.13 -3.46 -2.67
N LEU A 78 4.84 -3.28 -3.02
CA LEU A 78 4.22 -1.97 -3.20
C LEU A 78 4.17 -1.17 -1.91
N GLU A 79 3.84 -1.79 -0.78
CA GLU A 79 3.83 -1.13 0.53
C GLU A 79 5.21 -0.59 0.88
N LYS A 80 6.25 -1.39 0.68
CA LYS A 80 7.63 -0.96 0.90
C LYS A 80 8.05 0.17 -0.04
N ILE A 81 7.75 0.08 -1.34
CA ILE A 81 8.02 1.13 -2.31
C ILE A 81 7.30 2.42 -1.90
N HIS A 82 6.02 2.34 -1.50
CA HIS A 82 5.24 3.48 -1.06
C HIS A 82 5.86 4.17 0.15
N SER A 83 6.23 3.42 1.18
CA SER A 83 6.85 3.96 2.39
C SER A 83 8.20 4.62 2.11
N GLU A 84 9.03 4.03 1.24
CA GLU A 84 10.34 4.58 0.90
C GLU A 84 10.23 5.82 -0.03
N THR A 85 9.25 5.85 -0.94
CA THR A 85 9.01 7.05 -1.77
C THR A 85 8.48 8.22 -0.95
N ALA A 86 7.71 7.98 0.11
CA ALA A 86 7.33 9.04 1.05
C ALA A 86 8.57 9.66 1.72
N LYS A 87 9.49 8.84 2.23
CA LYS A 87 10.77 9.32 2.80
C LYS A 87 11.64 10.05 1.77
N LEU A 88 11.61 9.58 0.52
CA LEU A 88 12.36 10.21 -0.56
C LEU A 88 11.85 11.63 -0.84
N LYS A 89 10.53 11.84 -0.77
CA LYS A 89 9.92 13.18 -0.85
C LYS A 89 10.42 14.09 0.27
N ASP A 90 10.50 13.60 1.51
CA ASP A 90 11.00 14.37 2.65
C ASP A 90 12.49 14.75 2.45
N THR A 91 13.31 13.81 1.95
CA THR A 91 14.71 14.07 1.63
C THR A 91 14.87 15.13 0.54
N LEU A 92 13.99 15.14 -0.47
CA LEU A 92 13.98 16.17 -1.51
C LEU A 92 13.60 17.55 -0.96
N GLU A 93 12.67 17.60 -0.02
CA GLU A 93 12.30 18.84 0.69
C GLU A 93 13.50 19.41 1.48
N GLU A 94 14.30 18.56 2.12
CA GLU A 94 15.52 19.02 2.79
C GLU A 94 16.52 19.63 1.79
N VAL A 95 16.64 19.09 0.57
CA VAL A 95 17.46 19.68 -0.50
C VAL A 95 16.92 21.05 -0.91
N HIS A 96 15.60 21.15 -1.07
CA HIS A 96 14.92 22.38 -1.44
C HIS A 96 15.20 23.49 -0.42
N VAL A 97 14.92 23.24 0.86
CA VAL A 97 15.14 24.19 1.96
C VAL A 97 16.61 24.60 2.08
N ALA A 98 17.55 23.65 1.97
CA ALA A 98 18.97 23.92 2.00
C ALA A 98 19.39 24.85 0.84
N SER A 99 18.78 24.68 -0.35
CA SER A 99 19.06 25.54 -1.51
C SER A 99 18.58 26.98 -1.31
N GLU A 100 17.42 27.17 -0.70
CA GLU A 100 16.90 28.51 -0.36
C GLU A 100 17.81 29.26 0.62
N HIS A 101 18.43 28.54 1.57
CA HIS A 101 19.32 29.11 2.58
C HIS A 101 20.79 29.14 2.14
N MET A 102 21.10 28.74 0.91
CA MET A 102 22.48 28.65 0.38
C MET A 102 23.37 27.70 1.21
N ASP A 103 22.76 26.74 1.91
CA ASP A 103 23.49 25.69 2.66
C ASP A 103 23.98 24.60 1.70
N THR A 104 25.16 24.85 1.14
CA THR A 104 25.75 23.96 0.12
C THR A 104 26.12 22.59 0.69
N ALA A 105 26.48 22.51 1.99
CA ALA A 105 26.85 21.24 2.62
C ALA A 105 25.65 20.32 2.76
N THR A 106 24.54 20.83 3.31
CA THR A 106 23.30 20.09 3.45
C THR A 106 22.70 19.74 2.08
N ALA A 107 22.64 20.70 1.15
CA ALA A 107 22.14 20.47 -0.19
C ALA A 107 22.89 19.34 -0.91
N LYS A 108 24.23 19.30 -0.79
CA LYS A 108 25.02 18.22 -1.38
C LYS A 108 24.76 16.88 -0.70
N ALA A 109 24.82 16.82 0.63
CA ALA A 109 24.66 15.56 1.37
C ALA A 109 23.28 14.94 1.17
N ARG A 110 22.21 15.75 1.22
CA ARG A 110 20.82 15.29 1.00
C ARG A 110 20.55 15.00 -0.46
N GLY A 111 21.10 15.80 -1.37
CA GLY A 111 21.01 15.56 -2.81
C GLY A 111 21.64 14.23 -3.22
N ASP A 112 22.84 13.91 -2.73
CA ASP A 112 23.49 12.62 -3.00
C ASP A 112 22.65 11.44 -2.45
N ALA A 113 22.09 11.58 -1.24
CA ALA A 113 21.20 10.56 -0.65
C ALA A 113 19.91 10.39 -1.47
N TYR A 114 19.29 11.49 -1.89
CA TYR A 114 18.11 11.48 -2.74
C TYR A 114 18.36 10.77 -4.07
N ILE A 115 19.43 11.17 -4.79
CA ILE A 115 19.76 10.58 -6.10
C ILE A 115 20.03 9.09 -6.00
N LYS A 116 20.77 8.67 -4.96
CA LYS A 116 21.04 7.24 -4.73
C LYS A 116 19.76 6.43 -4.58
N ALA A 117 18.80 6.91 -3.79
CA ALA A 117 17.52 6.22 -3.62
C ALA A 117 16.65 6.30 -4.88
N ALA A 118 16.60 7.45 -5.56
CA ALA A 118 15.84 7.64 -6.79
C ALA A 118 16.30 6.70 -7.92
N GLN A 119 17.62 6.45 -8.04
CA GLN A 119 18.20 5.53 -9.04
C GLN A 119 17.81 4.05 -8.82
N THR A 120 17.31 3.71 -7.63
CA THR A 120 16.72 2.37 -7.39
C THR A 120 15.36 2.22 -8.05
N LEU A 121 14.60 3.32 -8.13
CA LEU A 121 13.25 3.34 -8.71
C LEU A 121 13.26 3.49 -10.23
N VAL A 122 14.14 4.33 -10.74
CA VAL A 122 14.23 4.69 -12.17
C VAL A 122 15.66 4.55 -12.66
N LYS A 123 15.82 3.87 -13.80
CA LYS A 123 17.13 3.66 -14.46
C LYS A 123 17.27 4.58 -15.64
#